data_a6a17a2ee7f2b94c135e6724f3c9e8be
#
_entry.id   a6a17a2ee7f2b94c135e6724f3c9e8be
#
_cell.length_a   1.000
_cell.length_b   1.000
_cell.length_c   1.000
_cell.angle_alpha   90.00
_cell.angle_beta   90.00
_cell.angle_gamma   90.00
#
_symmetry.space_group_name_H-M   'P 1'
#
loop_
_entity.id
_entity.type
_entity.pdbx_description
1 polymer ?
#
loop_
_entity_poly.entity_id
_entity_poly.type
_entity_poly.pdbx_seq_one_letter_code
_entity_poly.pdbx_strand_id
1 'polypeptide(L)'
;MSESNFKPTLKLLDATMIVAGSMIGSGIFIVSADITRNIGGSGWLIAVWLITGFMTITAALSYGELSAMFPKAGGQYVYLKEAYNPLIGFLYGWSFFSVIQTATIAAVGVAFSKFLAYLIPELGNNYFL
;
A
#
# COMPACT_ATOMS: atom_id res chain seq x y z
N MET A 1 -21.61 -27.49 0.40
CA MET A 1 -21.02 -26.16 0.29
C MET A 1 -20.61 -25.99 -1.17
N SER A 2 -21.31 -25.13 -1.92
CA SER A 2 -21.03 -24.92 -3.34
C SER A 2 -19.65 -24.29 -3.46
N GLU A 3 -18.73 -24.97 -4.13
CA GLU A 3 -17.48 -24.35 -4.56
C GLU A 3 -17.84 -23.15 -5.44
N SER A 4 -17.55 -21.97 -4.94
CA SER A 4 -17.66 -20.74 -5.74
C SER A 4 -16.60 -20.82 -6.82
N ASN A 5 -16.99 -21.30 -7.99
CA ASN A 5 -16.10 -21.39 -9.17
C ASN A 5 -15.83 -19.96 -9.69
N PHE A 6 -14.89 -19.27 -9.07
CA PHE A 6 -14.30 -18.08 -9.67
C PHE A 6 -13.57 -18.49 -10.95
N LYS A 7 -14.05 -18.01 -12.08
CA LYS A 7 -13.37 -18.23 -13.36
C LYS A 7 -12.17 -17.27 -13.44
N PRO A 8 -10.92 -17.76 -13.60
CA PRO A 8 -9.77 -16.89 -13.78
C PRO A 8 -9.87 -16.18 -15.13
N THR A 9 -10.26 -14.92 -15.12
CA THR A 9 -10.42 -14.08 -16.32
C THR A 9 -9.28 -13.09 -16.49
N LEU A 10 -8.58 -12.73 -15.40
CA LEU A 10 -7.46 -11.78 -15.42
C LEU A 10 -6.20 -12.43 -15.96
N LYS A 11 -5.60 -11.79 -16.97
CA LYS A 11 -4.28 -12.15 -17.52
C LYS A 11 -3.16 -11.45 -16.75
N LEU A 12 -1.92 -11.84 -16.99
CA LEU A 12 -0.73 -11.27 -16.34
C LEU A 12 -0.68 -9.73 -16.51
N LEU A 13 -0.99 -9.22 -17.69
CA LEU A 13 -0.97 -7.79 -17.95
C LEU A 13 -2.04 -7.06 -17.15
N ASP A 14 -3.25 -7.60 -17.07
CA ASP A 14 -4.35 -7.02 -16.30
C ASP A 14 -3.98 -6.95 -14.82
N ALA A 15 -3.47 -8.05 -14.27
CA ALA A 15 -3.02 -8.12 -12.87
C ALA A 15 -1.88 -7.13 -12.59
N THR A 16 -0.88 -7.03 -13.49
CA THR A 16 0.22 -6.09 -13.35
C THR A 16 -0.27 -4.64 -13.36
N MET A 17 -1.18 -4.28 -14.25
CA MET A 17 -1.73 -2.92 -14.34
C MET A 17 -2.57 -2.56 -13.12
N ILE A 18 -3.36 -3.49 -12.58
CA ILE A 18 -4.14 -3.28 -11.35
C ILE A 18 -3.20 -3.05 -10.17
N VAL A 19 -2.15 -3.86 -10.01
CA VAL A 19 -1.19 -3.71 -8.91
C VAL A 19 -0.41 -2.41 -9.06
N ALA A 20 0.13 -2.11 -10.24
CA ALA A 20 0.85 -0.86 -10.49
C ALA A 20 -0.05 0.36 -10.23
N GLY A 21 -1.29 0.34 -10.68
CA GLY A 21 -2.26 1.41 -10.45
C GLY A 21 -2.61 1.61 -8.97
N SER A 22 -2.68 0.53 -8.19
CA SER A 22 -2.94 0.61 -6.74
C SER A 22 -1.74 1.12 -5.95
N MET A 23 -0.52 0.95 -6.45
CA MET A 23 0.72 1.44 -5.82
C MET A 23 0.96 2.93 -6.04
N ILE A 24 0.50 3.47 -7.18
CA ILE A 24 0.65 4.89 -7.50
C ILE A 24 -0.42 5.68 -6.76
N GLY A 25 -0.05 6.33 -5.68
CA GLY A 25 -0.93 7.14 -4.84
C GLY A 25 -0.38 8.56 -4.62
N SER A 26 -1.04 9.32 -3.75
CA SER A 26 -0.63 10.68 -3.36
C SER A 26 0.74 10.72 -2.68
N GLY A 27 1.21 9.60 -2.13
CA GLY A 27 2.49 9.50 -1.41
C GLY A 27 3.69 9.92 -2.25
N ILE A 28 3.75 9.54 -3.52
CA ILE A 28 4.88 9.89 -4.39
C ILE A 28 5.06 11.40 -4.54
N PHE A 29 3.97 12.17 -4.50
CA PHE A 29 4.01 13.63 -4.65
C PHE A 29 4.31 14.35 -3.32
N ILE A 30 3.85 13.83 -2.19
CA ILE A 30 3.98 14.47 -0.87
C ILE A 30 5.28 14.06 -0.20
N VAL A 31 5.60 12.76 -0.19
CA VAL A 31 6.73 12.19 0.56
C VAL A 31 8.07 12.65 0.01
N SER A 32 8.20 12.85 -1.29
CA SER A 32 9.44 13.33 -1.91
C SER A 32 9.86 14.71 -1.39
N ALA A 33 8.90 15.62 -1.17
CA ALA A 33 9.17 16.94 -0.60
C ALA A 33 9.62 16.85 0.86
N ASP A 34 8.97 15.99 1.66
CA ASP A 34 9.33 15.78 3.07
C ASP A 34 10.69 15.11 3.23
N ILE A 35 11.01 14.12 2.40
CA ILE A 35 12.34 13.50 2.38
C ILE A 35 13.41 14.55 2.08
N THR A 36 13.21 15.37 1.06
CA THR A 36 14.20 16.40 0.68
C THR A 36 14.44 17.42 1.79
N ARG A 37 13.39 17.82 2.50
CA ARG A 37 13.50 18.75 3.64
C ARG A 37 14.28 18.15 4.81
N ASN A 38 14.11 16.85 5.08
CA ASN A 38 14.76 16.20 6.22
C ASN A 38 16.21 15.77 5.93
N ILE A 39 16.53 15.41 4.69
CA ILE A 39 17.83 14.84 4.33
C ILE A 39 18.77 15.89 3.70
N GLY A 40 18.24 17.03 3.28
CA GLY A 40 19.05 18.20 2.90
C GLY A 40 19.77 18.12 1.54
N GLY A 41 19.42 17.17 0.66
CA GLY A 41 20.04 17.10 -0.67
C GLY A 41 19.33 16.18 -1.68
N SER A 42 19.32 16.61 -2.94
CA SER A 42 18.69 15.86 -4.04
C SER A 42 19.36 14.50 -4.32
N GLY A 43 20.66 14.38 -4.09
CA GLY A 43 21.39 13.12 -4.25
C GLY A 43 20.91 12.05 -3.27
N TRP A 44 20.68 12.42 -2.04
CA TRP A 44 20.15 11.53 -1.02
C TRP A 44 18.69 11.12 -1.29
N LEU A 45 17.90 11.99 -1.87
CA LEU A 45 16.55 11.65 -2.31
C LEU A 45 16.56 10.48 -3.31
N ILE A 46 17.44 10.57 -4.32
CA ILE A 46 17.60 9.50 -5.32
C ILE A 46 18.08 8.21 -4.66
N ALA A 47 19.08 8.30 -3.78
CA ALA A 47 19.60 7.13 -3.06
C ALA A 47 18.51 6.41 -2.24
N VAL A 48 17.67 7.14 -1.51
CA VAL A 48 16.56 6.59 -0.74
C VAL A 48 15.56 5.87 -1.67
N TRP A 49 15.21 6.48 -2.80
CA TRP A 49 14.30 5.86 -3.77
C TRP A 49 14.88 4.58 -4.37
N LEU A 50 16.17 4.55 -4.71
CA LEU A 50 16.83 3.35 -5.25
C LEU A 50 16.92 2.23 -4.22
N ILE A 51 17.31 2.53 -2.98
CA ILE A 51 17.37 1.55 -1.89
C ILE A 51 15.97 0.98 -1.61
N THR A 52 14.97 1.84 -1.46
CA THR A 52 13.60 1.42 -1.21
C THR A 52 13.04 0.60 -2.37
N GLY A 53 13.35 1.00 -3.61
CA GLY A 53 12.98 0.24 -4.82
C GLY A 53 13.58 -1.17 -4.81
N PHE A 54 14.87 -1.29 -4.48
CA PHE A 54 15.52 -2.60 -4.37
C PHE A 54 14.88 -3.46 -3.27
N MET A 55 14.63 -2.90 -2.08
CA MET A 55 13.94 -3.60 -1.00
C MET A 55 12.52 -4.03 -1.42
N THR A 56 11.81 -3.20 -2.16
CA THR A 56 10.47 -3.52 -2.66
C THR A 56 10.49 -4.69 -3.64
N ILE A 57 11.48 -4.73 -4.55
CA ILE A 57 11.65 -5.84 -5.51
C ILE A 57 11.93 -7.15 -4.77
N THR A 58 12.84 -7.15 -3.80
CA THR A 58 13.14 -8.37 -3.02
C THR A 58 11.92 -8.85 -2.24
N ALA A 59 11.18 -7.95 -1.61
CA ALA A 59 9.92 -8.29 -0.95
C ALA A 59 8.88 -8.84 -1.92
N ALA A 60 8.74 -8.24 -3.10
CA ALA A 60 7.80 -8.70 -4.12
C ALA A 60 8.12 -10.13 -4.62
N LEU A 61 9.40 -10.47 -4.78
CA LEU A 61 9.82 -11.83 -5.13
C LEU A 61 9.41 -12.84 -4.04
N SER A 62 9.65 -12.52 -2.77
CA SER A 62 9.23 -13.39 -1.65
C SER A 62 7.71 -13.57 -1.60
N TYR A 63 6.94 -12.51 -1.84
CA TYR A 63 5.49 -12.61 -1.95
C TYR A 63 5.03 -13.41 -3.16
N GLY A 64 5.75 -13.34 -4.27
CA GLY A 64 5.51 -14.14 -5.47
C GLY A 64 5.63 -15.64 -5.17
N GLU A 65 6.68 -16.05 -4.46
CA GLU A 65 6.88 -17.43 -4.02
C GLU A 65 5.77 -17.90 -3.06
N LEU A 66 5.42 -17.09 -2.06
CA LEU A 66 4.34 -17.40 -1.13
C LEU A 66 2.99 -17.54 -1.85
N SER A 67 2.69 -16.70 -2.82
CA SER A 67 1.44 -16.78 -3.59
C SER A 67 1.38 -18.04 -4.47
N ALA A 68 2.52 -18.51 -4.97
CA ALA A 68 2.60 -19.76 -5.71
C ALA A 68 2.43 -20.99 -4.80
N MET A 69 2.93 -20.93 -3.57
CA MET A 69 2.76 -21.99 -2.57
C MET A 69 1.32 -22.07 -2.04
N PHE A 70 0.66 -20.94 -1.88
CA PHE A 70 -0.69 -20.83 -1.31
C PHE A 70 -1.65 -20.12 -2.29
N PRO A 71 -2.11 -20.80 -3.35
CA PRO A 71 -2.94 -20.19 -4.39
C PRO A 71 -4.39 -19.90 -3.96
N LYS A 72 -4.72 -20.09 -2.69
CA LYS A 72 -6.04 -19.80 -2.13
C LYS A 72 -6.23 -18.30 -1.87
N ALA A 73 -7.42 -17.81 -2.05
CA ALA A 73 -7.77 -16.42 -1.71
C ALA A 73 -7.55 -16.14 -0.22
N GLY A 74 -7.02 -14.94 0.10
CA GLY A 74 -6.77 -14.51 1.49
C GLY A 74 -5.41 -13.84 1.70
N GLY A 75 -4.48 -13.95 0.74
CA GLY A 75 -3.20 -13.25 0.75
C GLY A 75 -2.42 -13.42 2.06
N GLN A 76 -1.93 -12.32 2.63
CA GLN A 76 -1.10 -12.30 3.84
C GLN A 76 -1.76 -12.98 5.05
N TYR A 77 -3.08 -12.94 5.16
CA TYR A 77 -3.81 -13.64 6.21
C TYR A 77 -3.56 -15.14 6.18
N VAL A 78 -3.64 -15.73 4.98
CA VAL A 78 -3.41 -17.17 4.79
C VAL A 78 -1.96 -17.51 5.07
N TYR A 79 -1.01 -16.72 4.58
CA TYR A 79 0.42 -16.95 4.79
C TYR A 79 0.80 -16.94 6.27
N LEU A 80 0.30 -15.99 7.05
CA LEU A 80 0.55 -15.89 8.49
C LEU A 80 -0.14 -17.01 9.28
N LYS A 81 -1.35 -17.39 8.88
CA LYS A 81 -2.08 -18.48 9.51
C LYS A 81 -1.36 -19.82 9.32
N GLU A 82 -0.86 -20.10 8.12
CA GLU A 82 -0.15 -21.34 7.79
C GLU A 82 1.28 -21.38 8.36
N ALA A 83 1.98 -20.22 8.36
CA ALA A 83 3.34 -20.13 8.88
C ALA A 83 3.41 -20.19 10.42
N TYR A 84 2.43 -19.64 11.11
CA TYR A 84 2.43 -19.55 12.58
C TYR A 84 1.24 -20.29 13.18
N ASN A 85 0.09 -19.63 13.27
CA ASN A 85 -1.14 -20.20 13.82
C ASN A 85 -2.37 -19.35 13.49
N PRO A 86 -3.61 -19.86 13.71
CA PRO A 86 -4.83 -19.11 13.44
C PRO A 86 -4.96 -17.79 14.21
N LEU A 87 -4.38 -17.69 15.42
CA LEU A 87 -4.43 -16.48 16.24
C LEU A 87 -3.64 -15.33 15.58
N ILE A 88 -2.44 -15.62 15.07
CA ILE A 88 -1.60 -14.63 14.38
C ILE A 88 -2.30 -14.16 13.07
N GLY A 89 -2.89 -15.08 12.32
CA GLY A 89 -3.70 -14.73 11.17
C GLY A 89 -4.87 -13.80 11.54
N PHE A 90 -5.59 -14.13 12.60
CA PHE A 90 -6.69 -13.28 13.10
C PHE A 90 -6.22 -11.90 13.54
N LEU A 91 -5.14 -11.82 14.33
CA LEU A 91 -4.57 -10.54 14.79
C LEU A 91 -4.13 -9.67 13.61
N TYR A 92 -3.54 -10.27 12.59
CA TYR A 92 -3.20 -9.54 11.37
C TYR A 92 -4.45 -8.98 10.69
N GLY A 93 -5.47 -9.80 10.45
CA GLY A 93 -6.72 -9.37 9.81
C GLY A 93 -7.43 -8.27 10.59
N TRP A 94 -7.47 -8.41 11.91
CA TRP A 94 -8.03 -7.39 12.81
C TRP A 94 -7.25 -6.07 12.74
N SER A 95 -5.92 -6.12 12.86
CA SER A 95 -5.07 -4.93 12.78
C SER A 95 -5.14 -4.27 11.40
N PHE A 96 -5.20 -5.06 10.34
CA PHE A 96 -5.34 -4.57 8.99
C PHE A 96 -6.64 -3.78 8.81
N PHE A 97 -7.75 -4.33 9.27
CA PHE A 97 -9.07 -3.68 9.17
C PHE A 97 -9.17 -2.45 10.07
N SER A 98 -8.88 -2.60 11.36
CA SER A 98 -9.16 -1.56 12.37
C SER A 98 -8.14 -0.42 12.36
N VAL A 99 -6.87 -0.69 12.05
CA VAL A 99 -5.78 0.30 12.15
C VAL A 99 -5.26 0.68 10.77
N ILE A 100 -4.75 -0.29 10.00
CA ILE A 100 -4.02 0.01 8.78
C ILE A 100 -4.94 0.63 7.72
N GLN A 101 -6.07 -0.01 7.44
CA GLN A 101 -7.00 0.47 6.42
C GLN A 101 -7.66 1.79 6.83
N THR A 102 -8.03 1.93 8.09
CA THR A 102 -8.63 3.16 8.62
C THR A 102 -7.64 4.33 8.56
N ALA A 103 -6.39 4.12 8.96
CA ALA A 103 -5.34 5.13 8.88
C ALA A 103 -5.03 5.52 7.44
N THR A 104 -5.02 4.56 6.52
CA THR A 104 -4.79 4.81 5.09
C THR A 104 -5.90 5.69 4.49
N ILE A 105 -7.17 5.39 4.80
CA ILE A 105 -8.30 6.21 4.34
C ILE A 105 -8.20 7.64 4.92
N ALA A 106 -7.89 7.77 6.20
CA ALA A 106 -7.71 9.07 6.84
C ALA A 106 -6.56 9.87 6.19
N ALA A 107 -5.43 9.22 5.90
CA ALA A 107 -4.28 9.86 5.25
C ALA A 107 -4.63 10.36 3.83
N VAL A 108 -5.40 9.59 3.07
CA VAL A 108 -5.90 10.02 1.75
C VAL A 108 -6.84 11.22 1.88
N GLY A 109 -7.72 11.22 2.89
CA GLY A 109 -8.60 12.36 3.20
C GLY A 109 -7.83 13.64 3.51
N VAL A 110 -6.77 13.55 4.32
CA VAL A 110 -5.87 14.68 4.61
C VAL A 110 -5.14 15.16 3.34
N ALA A 111 -4.65 14.24 2.52
CA ALA A 111 -4.03 14.59 1.25
C ALA A 111 -5.01 15.33 0.33
N PHE A 112 -6.23 14.82 0.21
CA PHE A 112 -7.30 15.46 -0.56
C PHE A 112 -7.58 16.89 -0.08
N SER A 113 -7.70 17.10 1.24
CA SER A 113 -7.95 18.43 1.80
C SER A 113 -6.81 19.41 1.51
N LYS A 114 -5.55 18.96 1.58
CA LYS A 114 -4.40 19.79 1.23
C LYS A 114 -4.40 20.22 -0.25
N PHE A 115 -4.74 19.32 -1.16
CA PHE A 115 -4.85 19.68 -2.59
C PHE A 115 -6.05 20.55 -2.88
N LEU A 116 -7.17 20.32 -2.19
CA LEU A 116 -8.38 21.14 -2.35
C LEU A 116 -8.15 22.58 -1.86
N ALA A 117 -7.38 22.79 -0.79
CA ALA A 117 -7.00 24.10 -0.29
C ALA A 117 -6.20 24.94 -1.30
N TYR A 118 -5.51 24.29 -2.25
CA TYR A 118 -4.86 24.98 -3.37
C TYR A 118 -5.86 25.53 -4.39
N LEU A 119 -6.99 24.86 -4.58
CA LEU A 119 -8.03 25.28 -5.51
C LEU A 119 -8.99 26.29 -4.86
N ILE A 120 -9.28 26.11 -3.58
CA ILE A 120 -10.21 26.92 -2.81
C ILE A 120 -9.52 27.35 -1.50
N PRO A 121 -8.74 28.47 -1.51
CA PRO A 121 -7.95 28.90 -0.35
C PRO A 121 -8.77 29.18 0.93
N GLU A 122 -10.04 29.49 0.78
CA GLU A 122 -10.96 29.73 1.89
C GLU A 122 -11.18 28.50 2.78
N LEU A 123 -11.07 27.30 2.22
CA LEU A 123 -11.21 26.05 2.94
C LEU A 123 -9.93 25.64 3.70
N GLY A 124 -8.77 26.16 3.28
CA GLY A 124 -7.47 25.83 3.90
C GLY A 124 -7.16 26.59 5.18
N ASN A 125 -7.72 27.78 5.36
CA ASN A 125 -7.31 28.69 6.43
C ASN A 125 -7.96 28.46 7.81
N ASN A 126 -9.03 27.72 7.93
CA ASN A 126 -9.83 27.70 9.17
C ASN A 126 -10.12 26.35 9.82
N TYR A 127 -9.80 25.21 9.20
CA TYR A 127 -10.32 23.92 9.70
C TYR A 127 -9.37 22.73 9.74
N PHE A 128 -8.11 22.86 9.30
CA PHE A 128 -7.25 21.69 9.12
C PHE A 128 -5.77 21.86 9.54
N LEU A 129 -5.49 22.80 10.45
CA LEU A 129 -4.17 22.90 11.10
C LEU A 129 -4.26 22.43 12.54
#